data_0d0b4afe653b1bca16dd8cf69d8b264c
#
_entry.id   0d0b4afe653b1bca16dd8cf69d8b264c
#
_cell.length_a   1.000
_cell.length_b   1.000
_cell.length_c   1.000
_cell.angle_alpha   90.00
_cell.angle_beta   90.00
_cell.angle_gamma   90.00
#
_symmetry.space_group_name_H-M   'P 1'
#
loop_
_entity.id
_entity.type
_entity.pdbx_description
1 polymer ?
#
loop_
_entity_poly.entity_id
_entity_poly.type
_entity_poly.pdbx_seq_one_letter_code
_entity_poly.pdbx_strand_id
1 'polypeptide(L)'
;KAHFSPANAKDKELIWSIVDDAGIPLKIATIEEIGYGRVKVTAKSDGNFRLRCMSKSGTDHICIISSLEFIITGLGKAFTDPYEFVSAGLYNYSKGEIGNGNEHGVATARDGESQVGFRNIDFGVYGSDEITVPVFALTDDPYEIEIYEGMPDEGGSLLGKFIYQKPKMWNVYQLETFHLNKRLRGISEICFVLRAKVHIKGFWFKRYNRAWQILVAGECDKIYGDSFESAGEEIHQIGNNVTIRFEQMDFGEKGTKSLVICGSTPLEKNTIILKFAKDGVEEQRMVEFMGTKTKQSFEIEPIYGVNDVSLVFLPGSNFNFTSICFCEA
;
A
#
# COMPACT_ATOMS: atom_id res chain seq x y z
N LYS A 1 -5.69 13.57 -25.43
CA LYS A 1 -5.55 12.96 -26.77
C LYS A 1 -4.09 12.96 -27.18
N ALA A 2 -3.58 11.81 -27.61
CA ALA A 2 -2.25 11.71 -28.21
C ALA A 2 -2.28 12.21 -29.66
N HIS A 3 -1.18 12.84 -30.08
CA HIS A 3 -0.90 13.20 -31.46
C HIS A 3 0.35 12.46 -31.90
N PHE A 4 0.28 11.82 -33.07
CA PHE A 4 1.39 11.08 -33.64
C PHE A 4 2.17 11.92 -34.62
N SER A 5 3.47 11.92 -34.54
CA SER A 5 4.35 12.54 -35.53
C SER A 5 5.46 11.54 -35.88
N PRO A 6 5.57 11.14 -37.16
CA PRO A 6 4.72 11.53 -38.30
C PRO A 6 3.32 10.91 -38.22
N ALA A 7 2.32 11.57 -38.84
CA ALA A 7 0.91 11.12 -38.78
C ALA A 7 0.67 9.73 -39.38
N ASN A 8 1.58 9.26 -40.25
CA ASN A 8 1.58 7.94 -40.87
C ASN A 8 2.39 6.89 -40.13
N ALA A 9 2.73 7.12 -38.85
CA ALA A 9 3.38 6.09 -38.04
C ALA A 9 2.59 4.77 -38.08
N LYS A 10 3.27 3.64 -38.27
CA LYS A 10 2.66 2.33 -38.42
C LYS A 10 2.07 1.83 -37.10
N ASP A 11 2.83 1.98 -36.03
CA ASP A 11 2.42 1.56 -34.68
C ASP A 11 1.83 2.75 -33.91
N LYS A 12 0.59 2.60 -33.49
CA LYS A 12 -0.15 3.63 -32.75
C LYS A 12 -0.73 3.11 -31.45
N GLU A 13 -0.27 1.94 -31.01
CA GLU A 13 -0.67 1.40 -29.72
C GLU A 13 0.02 2.16 -28.59
N LEU A 14 -0.78 2.56 -27.61
CA LEU A 14 -0.35 3.37 -26.48
C LEU A 14 -0.68 2.69 -25.17
N ILE A 15 0.17 2.89 -24.17
CA ILE A 15 -0.09 2.56 -22.77
C ILE A 15 -0.26 3.87 -22.02
N TRP A 16 -1.37 3.99 -21.31
CA TRP A 16 -1.68 5.16 -20.49
C TRP A 16 -1.57 4.83 -19.02
N SER A 17 -0.98 5.72 -18.24
CA SER A 17 -0.87 5.57 -16.79
C SER A 17 -0.99 6.91 -16.08
N ILE A 18 -1.47 6.86 -14.84
CA ILE A 18 -1.47 7.96 -13.88
C ILE A 18 -0.35 7.70 -12.91
N VAL A 19 0.64 8.59 -12.88
CA VAL A 19 1.88 8.40 -12.14
C VAL A 19 2.27 9.68 -11.42
N ASP A 20 3.17 9.57 -10.44
CA ASP A 20 3.87 10.70 -9.84
C ASP A 20 5.04 11.18 -10.70
N ASP A 21 5.84 12.11 -10.19
CA ASP A 21 7.00 12.66 -10.90
C ASP A 21 8.10 11.62 -11.15
N ALA A 22 8.17 10.58 -10.32
CA ALA A 22 9.11 9.48 -10.46
C ALA A 22 8.60 8.36 -11.40
N GLY A 23 7.35 8.43 -11.84
CA GLY A 23 6.71 7.40 -12.68
C GLY A 23 5.99 6.32 -11.89
N ILE A 24 5.82 6.48 -10.57
CA ILE A 24 5.13 5.53 -9.70
C ILE A 24 3.61 5.68 -9.87
N PRO A 25 2.88 4.57 -10.11
CA PRO A 25 1.42 4.61 -10.28
C PRO A 25 0.69 5.22 -9.08
N LEU A 26 -0.28 6.09 -9.37
CA LEU A 26 -1.14 6.74 -8.39
C LEU A 26 -2.59 6.31 -8.55
N LYS A 27 -3.34 6.28 -7.41
CA LYS A 27 -4.75 5.90 -7.36
C LYS A 27 -5.71 7.11 -7.30
N ILE A 28 -5.20 8.35 -7.43
CA ILE A 28 -5.97 9.61 -7.29
C ILE A 28 -6.85 9.94 -8.48
N ALA A 29 -6.71 9.21 -9.57
CA ALA A 29 -7.59 9.30 -10.74
C ALA A 29 -7.68 7.95 -11.45
N THR A 30 -8.64 7.80 -12.36
CA THR A 30 -8.80 6.62 -13.22
C THR A 30 -8.77 7.02 -14.70
N ILE A 31 -8.36 6.08 -15.55
CA ILE A 31 -8.30 6.24 -16.99
C ILE A 31 -9.31 5.30 -17.67
N GLU A 32 -10.05 5.83 -18.62
CA GLU A 32 -10.92 5.09 -19.52
C GLU A 32 -10.48 5.40 -20.96
N GLU A 33 -10.06 4.40 -21.71
CA GLU A 33 -9.71 4.56 -23.12
C GLU A 33 -10.97 4.68 -23.95
N ILE A 34 -11.11 5.80 -24.68
CA ILE A 34 -12.27 6.09 -25.53
C ILE A 34 -11.95 6.02 -27.04
N GLY A 35 -10.83 5.36 -27.37
CA GLY A 35 -10.37 5.09 -28.74
C GLY A 35 -9.62 6.25 -29.40
N TYR A 36 -8.95 5.93 -30.51
CA TYR A 36 -8.18 6.89 -31.33
C TYR A 36 -7.14 7.70 -30.57
N GLY A 37 -6.41 7.07 -29.65
CA GLY A 37 -5.42 7.75 -28.83
C GLY A 37 -6.03 8.79 -27.88
N ARG A 38 -7.26 8.60 -27.45
CA ARG A 38 -7.96 9.44 -26.48
C ARG A 38 -8.26 8.66 -25.23
N VAL A 39 -8.13 9.34 -24.11
CA VAL A 39 -8.52 8.84 -22.79
C VAL A 39 -9.40 9.86 -22.09
N LYS A 40 -10.30 9.36 -21.25
CA LYS A 40 -11.04 10.12 -20.26
C LYS A 40 -10.36 9.87 -18.90
N VAL A 41 -9.98 10.94 -18.24
CA VAL A 41 -9.42 10.89 -16.89
C VAL A 41 -10.50 11.36 -15.93
N THR A 42 -10.80 10.54 -14.90
CA THR A 42 -11.75 10.88 -13.86
C THR A 42 -11.01 11.02 -12.54
N ALA A 43 -11.05 12.22 -11.96
CA ALA A 43 -10.46 12.53 -10.65
C ALA A 43 -11.17 11.77 -9.53
N LYS A 44 -10.43 11.29 -8.52
CA LYS A 44 -10.91 10.56 -7.34
C LYS A 44 -10.59 11.29 -6.04
N SER A 45 -9.45 11.99 -5.98
CA SER A 45 -9.01 12.74 -4.80
C SER A 45 -8.12 13.90 -5.20
N ASP A 46 -7.86 14.77 -4.25
CA ASP A 46 -6.87 15.83 -4.40
C ASP A 46 -5.47 15.25 -4.57
N GLY A 47 -4.65 15.96 -5.31
CA GLY A 47 -3.25 15.63 -5.53
C GLY A 47 -2.74 16.03 -6.90
N ASN A 48 -1.44 15.88 -7.07
CA ASN A 48 -0.74 16.13 -8.34
C ASN A 48 -0.45 14.79 -8.99
N PHE A 49 -0.58 14.73 -10.33
CA PHE A 49 -0.22 13.55 -11.09
C PHE A 49 0.27 13.91 -12.48
N ARG A 50 0.98 12.99 -13.08
CA ARG A 50 1.30 13.01 -14.51
C ARG A 50 0.47 11.98 -15.24
N LEU A 51 -0.23 12.41 -16.28
CA LEU A 51 -0.80 11.51 -17.27
C LEU A 51 0.32 11.12 -18.23
N ARG A 52 0.83 9.91 -18.07
CA ARG A 52 1.90 9.35 -18.91
C ARG A 52 1.28 8.57 -20.07
N CYS A 53 1.79 8.82 -21.25
CA CYS A 53 1.48 8.08 -22.46
C CYS A 53 2.77 7.48 -23.01
N MET A 54 2.81 6.17 -23.18
CA MET A 54 3.98 5.45 -23.68
C MET A 54 3.62 4.67 -24.94
N SER A 55 4.50 4.65 -25.92
CA SER A 55 4.36 3.78 -27.09
C SER A 55 4.59 2.33 -26.66
N LYS A 56 3.70 1.42 -27.11
CA LYS A 56 3.87 -0.03 -26.93
C LYS A 56 4.99 -0.60 -27.79
N SER A 57 5.21 0.02 -28.96
CA SER A 57 6.31 -0.31 -29.84
C SER A 57 7.57 0.42 -29.41
N GLY A 58 8.59 -0.31 -29.10
CA GLY A 58 9.91 0.19 -28.72
C GLY A 58 10.90 -0.94 -28.84
N THR A 59 12.16 -0.65 -28.56
CA THR A 59 13.16 -1.67 -28.29
C THR A 59 13.27 -1.86 -26.78
N ASP A 60 13.91 -2.93 -26.32
CA ASP A 60 14.19 -3.16 -24.89
C ASP A 60 14.94 -1.99 -24.21
N HIS A 61 15.40 -1.03 -24.98
CA HIS A 61 16.23 0.09 -24.52
C HIS A 61 15.60 1.47 -24.77
N ILE A 62 14.57 1.60 -25.63
CA ILE A 62 14.00 2.91 -26.00
C ILE A 62 12.50 2.82 -26.14
N CYS A 63 11.78 3.53 -25.25
CA CYS A 63 10.35 3.81 -25.35
C CYS A 63 10.12 5.30 -25.53
N ILE A 64 9.12 5.67 -26.37
CA ILE A 64 8.70 7.06 -26.51
C ILE A 64 7.66 7.32 -25.40
N ILE A 65 7.99 8.25 -24.53
CA ILE A 65 7.14 8.66 -23.42
C ILE A 65 6.77 10.12 -23.57
N SER A 66 5.51 10.44 -23.40
CA SER A 66 4.99 11.80 -23.27
C SER A 66 4.21 11.91 -21.97
N SER A 67 4.38 12.99 -21.22
CA SER A 67 3.65 13.20 -20.00
C SER A 67 3.10 14.62 -19.88
N LEU A 68 1.92 14.74 -19.24
CA LEU A 68 1.26 15.99 -18.92
C LEU A 68 0.97 16.03 -17.44
N GLU A 69 1.24 17.16 -16.82
CA GLU A 69 0.99 17.38 -15.38
C GLU A 69 -0.44 17.87 -15.15
N PHE A 70 -1.07 17.36 -14.11
CA PHE A 70 -2.40 17.73 -13.65
C PHE A 70 -2.43 17.92 -12.14
N ILE A 71 -3.25 18.87 -11.70
CA ILE A 71 -3.53 19.13 -10.28
C ILE A 71 -5.04 18.94 -10.08
N ILE A 72 -5.40 18.15 -9.07
CA ILE A 72 -6.79 17.96 -8.63
C ILE A 72 -6.93 18.63 -7.26
N THR A 73 -7.99 19.41 -7.10
CA THR A 73 -8.30 20.10 -5.83
C THR A 73 -9.79 20.05 -5.53
N GLY A 74 -10.15 19.98 -4.25
CA GLY A 74 -11.53 20.08 -3.77
C GLY A 74 -12.30 18.79 -3.67
N LEU A 75 -11.67 17.62 -3.86
CA LEU A 75 -12.27 16.29 -3.68
C LEU A 75 -11.91 15.64 -2.34
N GLY A 76 -10.84 16.10 -1.67
CA GLY A 76 -10.30 15.47 -0.46
C GLY A 76 -9.56 14.16 -0.76
N LYS A 77 -9.31 13.35 0.28
CA LYS A 77 -8.63 12.04 0.15
C LYS A 77 -9.57 10.98 -0.43
N ALA A 78 -9.12 10.20 -1.41
CA ALA A 78 -9.89 9.08 -1.99
C ALA A 78 -9.94 7.86 -1.08
N PHE A 79 -8.88 7.64 -0.31
CA PHE A 79 -8.70 6.47 0.54
C PHE A 79 -8.33 6.90 1.96
N THR A 80 -8.82 6.11 2.93
CA THR A 80 -8.45 6.26 4.33
C THR A 80 -7.17 5.47 4.58
N ASP A 81 -6.17 6.11 5.23
CA ASP A 81 -4.99 5.41 5.75
C ASP A 81 -5.35 4.73 7.07
N PRO A 82 -5.36 3.39 7.16
CA PRO A 82 -5.72 2.68 8.37
C PRO A 82 -4.64 2.73 9.46
N TYR A 83 -3.43 3.14 9.14
CA TYR A 83 -2.29 3.20 10.07
C TYR A 83 -2.25 4.51 10.85
N GLU A 84 -3.06 5.48 10.44
CA GLU A 84 -3.37 6.69 11.19
C GLU A 84 -4.71 6.52 11.94
N PHE A 85 -4.97 7.37 12.94
CA PHE A 85 -6.24 7.32 13.66
C PHE A 85 -7.41 7.68 12.75
N VAL A 86 -8.35 6.76 12.60
CA VAL A 86 -9.61 6.93 11.86
C VAL A 86 -10.72 7.17 12.86
N SER A 87 -11.31 8.38 12.87
CA SER A 87 -12.44 8.70 13.73
C SER A 87 -13.67 7.85 13.36
N ALA A 88 -14.36 7.28 14.36
CA ALA A 88 -15.58 6.55 14.13
C ALA A 88 -16.71 7.40 13.54
N GLY A 89 -16.70 8.72 13.77
CA GLY A 89 -17.65 9.65 13.15
C GLY A 89 -17.50 9.81 11.64
N LEU A 90 -16.42 9.28 11.03
CA LEU A 90 -16.23 9.26 9.58
C LEU A 90 -16.85 8.04 8.90
N TYR A 91 -17.69 7.29 9.60
CA TYR A 91 -18.39 6.15 8.99
C TYR A 91 -19.16 6.58 7.73
N ASN A 92 -19.21 5.74 6.75
CA ASN A 92 -19.93 5.96 5.50
C ASN A 92 -20.95 4.84 5.19
N TYR A 93 -21.13 3.93 6.14
CA TYR A 93 -22.20 2.96 6.19
C TYR A 93 -22.67 2.80 7.64
N SER A 94 -23.99 2.71 7.84
CA SER A 94 -24.55 2.39 9.15
C SER A 94 -25.87 1.64 9.02
N LYS A 95 -26.15 0.78 10.00
CA LYS A 95 -27.43 0.12 10.18
C LYS A 95 -27.78 0.11 11.67
N GLY A 96 -29.07 0.15 11.99
CA GLY A 96 -29.54 0.32 13.35
C GLY A 96 -29.41 1.77 13.84
N GLU A 97 -29.56 1.95 15.14
CA GLU A 97 -29.53 3.28 15.75
C GLU A 97 -28.11 3.68 16.13
N ILE A 98 -27.58 4.70 15.47
CA ILE A 98 -26.25 5.26 15.71
C ILE A 98 -26.39 6.71 16.11
N GLY A 99 -25.86 7.06 17.28
CA GLY A 99 -25.77 8.43 17.78
C GLY A 99 -24.35 8.96 17.79
N ASN A 100 -24.23 10.26 18.02
CA ASN A 100 -22.93 10.89 18.21
C ASN A 100 -22.32 10.45 19.54
N GLY A 101 -21.13 9.91 19.50
CA GLY A 101 -20.28 9.67 20.65
C GLY A 101 -19.48 10.92 21.03
N ASN A 102 -18.81 10.89 22.19
CA ASN A 102 -17.88 11.93 22.58
C ASN A 102 -16.65 11.93 21.64
N GLU A 103 -15.98 13.07 21.56
CA GLU A 103 -14.73 13.23 20.80
C GLU A 103 -14.82 12.76 19.33
N HIS A 104 -15.95 13.08 18.65
CA HIS A 104 -16.22 12.68 17.26
C HIS A 104 -16.34 11.15 17.05
N GLY A 105 -16.57 10.39 18.11
CA GLY A 105 -16.87 8.97 18.03
C GLY A 105 -18.32 8.68 17.71
N VAL A 106 -18.71 7.42 17.82
CA VAL A 106 -20.09 6.94 17.70
C VAL A 106 -20.57 6.31 19.01
N ALA A 107 -21.87 6.41 19.26
CA ALA A 107 -22.59 5.72 20.33
C ALA A 107 -23.63 4.79 19.71
N THR A 108 -23.59 3.52 20.09
CA THR A 108 -24.56 2.53 19.58
C THR A 108 -25.85 2.48 20.38
N ALA A 109 -26.87 1.83 19.84
CA ALA A 109 -28.15 1.61 20.53
C ALA A 109 -27.99 0.77 21.82
N ARG A 110 -28.89 0.95 22.75
CA ARG A 110 -28.93 0.12 23.96
C ARG A 110 -29.40 -1.30 23.65
N ASP A 111 -30.38 -1.41 22.78
CA ASP A 111 -31.04 -2.66 22.42
C ASP A 111 -30.98 -2.82 20.89
N GLY A 112 -30.76 -4.05 20.45
CA GLY A 112 -30.66 -4.39 19.04
C GLY A 112 -29.22 -4.31 18.48
N GLU A 113 -29.12 -4.50 17.19
CA GLU A 113 -27.84 -4.51 16.45
C GLU A 113 -27.58 -3.14 15.83
N SER A 114 -26.39 -2.65 16.05
CA SER A 114 -25.83 -1.47 15.38
C SER A 114 -24.64 -1.87 14.53
N GLN A 115 -24.59 -1.39 13.30
CA GLN A 115 -23.47 -1.58 12.39
C GLN A 115 -22.86 -0.23 12.02
N VAL A 116 -21.52 -0.15 12.08
CA VAL A 116 -20.75 1.06 11.72
C VAL A 116 -19.66 0.64 10.75
N GLY A 117 -19.76 1.08 9.51
CA GLY A 117 -18.91 0.64 8.42
C GLY A 117 -18.07 1.75 7.79
N PHE A 118 -16.90 1.38 7.32
CA PHE A 118 -15.89 2.24 6.70
C PHE A 118 -15.44 1.62 5.39
N ARG A 119 -15.59 2.36 4.30
CA ARG A 119 -15.20 1.94 2.96
C ARG A 119 -13.92 2.65 2.51
N ASN A 120 -13.31 2.14 1.46
CA ASN A 120 -12.14 2.74 0.82
C ASN A 120 -10.93 2.91 1.77
N ILE A 121 -10.64 1.89 2.55
CA ILE A 121 -9.46 1.85 3.41
C ILE A 121 -8.32 1.20 2.61
N ASP A 122 -7.18 1.89 2.46
CA ASP A 122 -6.01 1.36 1.72
C ASP A 122 -4.97 0.79 2.69
N PHE A 123 -4.98 -0.52 2.84
CA PHE A 123 -4.03 -1.26 3.67
C PHE A 123 -2.66 -1.45 3.01
N GLY A 124 -2.51 -1.07 1.74
CA GLY A 124 -1.31 -1.36 0.96
C GLY A 124 -1.13 -2.85 0.66
N VAL A 125 0.02 -3.22 0.12
CA VAL A 125 0.28 -4.61 -0.33
C VAL A 125 0.52 -5.55 0.85
N TYR A 126 1.23 -5.10 1.88
CA TYR A 126 1.57 -5.94 3.02
C TYR A 126 0.41 -6.12 4.01
N GLY A 127 -0.29 -5.03 4.32
CA GLY A 127 -1.49 -5.06 5.14
C GLY A 127 -1.28 -5.21 6.64
N SER A 128 -2.41 -5.43 7.35
CA SER A 128 -2.43 -5.63 8.81
C SER A 128 -3.59 -6.53 9.25
N ASP A 129 -3.39 -7.20 10.37
CA ASP A 129 -4.36 -8.04 11.08
C ASP A 129 -4.49 -7.66 12.57
N GLU A 130 -3.85 -6.56 13.00
CA GLU A 130 -3.93 -6.06 14.37
C GLU A 130 -4.57 -4.67 14.37
N ILE A 131 -5.76 -4.55 15.01
CA ILE A 131 -6.54 -3.33 15.10
C ILE A 131 -6.65 -2.87 16.57
N THR A 132 -6.44 -1.59 16.82
CA THR A 132 -6.68 -0.98 18.13
C THR A 132 -7.91 -0.07 18.05
N VAL A 133 -8.81 -0.24 19.02
CA VAL A 133 -10.10 0.47 19.12
C VAL A 133 -10.20 1.11 20.49
N PRO A 134 -10.29 2.45 20.59
CA PRO A 134 -10.65 3.12 21.84
C PRO A 134 -12.14 2.93 22.12
N VAL A 135 -12.45 2.24 23.23
CA VAL A 135 -13.81 1.90 23.65
C VAL A 135 -14.15 2.61 24.98
N PHE A 136 -15.32 3.21 25.05
CA PHE A 136 -15.90 3.70 26.29
C PHE A 136 -17.14 2.88 26.63
N ALA A 137 -16.98 2.01 27.63
CA ALA A 137 -18.04 1.15 28.17
C ALA A 137 -18.88 1.88 29.22
N LEU A 138 -20.19 1.67 29.21
CA LEU A 138 -21.13 2.28 30.15
C LEU A 138 -21.44 1.38 31.38
N THR A 139 -21.16 0.08 31.27
CA THR A 139 -21.32 -0.91 32.34
C THR A 139 -20.05 -1.74 32.48
N ASP A 140 -19.96 -2.56 33.53
CA ASP A 140 -18.88 -3.51 33.72
C ASP A 140 -19.19 -4.88 33.07
N ASP A 141 -20.32 -4.99 32.41
CA ASP A 141 -20.69 -6.21 31.68
C ASP A 141 -19.79 -6.40 30.45
N PRO A 142 -19.55 -7.65 30.05
CA PRO A 142 -18.82 -7.92 28.82
C PRO A 142 -19.54 -7.40 27.58
N TYR A 143 -18.83 -6.74 26.69
CA TYR A 143 -19.32 -6.30 25.38
C TYR A 143 -18.75 -7.18 24.28
N GLU A 144 -19.64 -7.75 23.46
CA GLU A 144 -19.24 -8.41 22.24
C GLU A 144 -19.08 -7.40 21.11
N ILE A 145 -17.91 -7.43 20.47
CA ILE A 145 -17.57 -6.63 19.30
C ILE A 145 -17.23 -7.60 18.17
N GLU A 146 -18.02 -7.56 17.09
CA GLU A 146 -17.69 -8.29 15.87
C GLU A 146 -17.10 -7.31 14.85
N ILE A 147 -16.06 -7.75 14.13
CA ILE A 147 -15.42 -6.99 13.07
C ILE A 147 -15.49 -7.81 11.78
N TYR A 148 -15.98 -7.19 10.72
CA TYR A 148 -16.15 -7.79 9.40
C TYR A 148 -15.25 -7.09 8.37
N GLU A 149 -14.79 -7.84 7.38
CA GLU A 149 -14.32 -7.32 6.10
C GLU A 149 -15.55 -7.14 5.20
N GLY A 150 -15.80 -5.91 4.76
CA GLY A 150 -17.04 -5.55 4.07
C GLY A 150 -18.24 -5.39 5.00
N MET A 151 -19.39 -5.08 4.43
CA MET A 151 -20.63 -4.91 5.17
C MET A 151 -21.35 -6.26 5.33
N PRO A 152 -21.78 -6.66 6.55
CA PRO A 152 -22.44 -7.96 6.77
C PRO A 152 -23.61 -8.21 5.84
N ASP A 153 -24.45 -7.20 5.61
CA ASP A 153 -25.63 -7.32 4.75
C ASP A 153 -25.30 -7.35 3.23
N GLU A 154 -24.07 -7.04 2.87
CA GLU A 154 -23.58 -7.06 1.49
C GLU A 154 -22.66 -8.28 1.24
N GLY A 155 -22.66 -9.26 2.16
CA GLY A 155 -21.86 -10.47 2.05
C GLY A 155 -20.48 -10.37 2.70
N GLY A 156 -20.27 -9.42 3.60
CA GLY A 156 -19.02 -9.26 4.34
C GLY A 156 -18.66 -10.50 5.16
N SER A 157 -17.35 -10.73 5.33
CA SER A 157 -16.77 -11.88 6.02
C SER A 157 -16.36 -11.52 7.44
N LEU A 158 -16.71 -12.34 8.43
CA LEU A 158 -16.32 -12.14 9.83
C LEU A 158 -14.80 -12.27 10.00
N LEU A 159 -14.15 -11.20 10.47
CA LEU A 159 -12.73 -11.15 10.79
C LEU A 159 -12.42 -11.55 12.23
N GLY A 160 -13.41 -11.44 13.11
CA GLY A 160 -13.28 -11.85 14.50
C GLY A 160 -14.45 -11.40 15.36
N LYS A 161 -14.61 -12.12 16.46
CA LYS A 161 -15.58 -11.88 17.51
C LYS A 161 -14.82 -11.74 18.81
N PHE A 162 -14.90 -10.58 19.43
CA PHE A 162 -14.08 -10.18 20.56
C PHE A 162 -14.95 -9.79 21.75
N ILE A 163 -14.45 -10.05 22.96
CA ILE A 163 -15.11 -9.65 24.19
C ILE A 163 -14.29 -8.54 24.83
N TYR A 164 -14.88 -7.36 24.97
CA TYR A 164 -14.33 -6.26 25.73
C TYR A 164 -14.81 -6.38 27.18
N GLN A 165 -13.88 -6.37 28.16
CA GLN A 165 -14.18 -6.60 29.60
C GLN A 165 -13.47 -5.61 30.53
N LYS A 166 -12.93 -4.51 30.02
CA LYS A 166 -12.29 -3.52 30.90
C LYS A 166 -13.31 -2.85 31.80
N PRO A 167 -12.99 -2.61 33.08
CA PRO A 167 -13.88 -1.89 33.99
C PRO A 167 -14.30 -0.54 33.41
N LYS A 168 -15.57 -0.19 33.57
CA LYS A 168 -16.08 1.09 33.09
C LYS A 168 -15.35 2.26 33.77
N MET A 169 -14.99 3.23 32.94
CA MET A 169 -14.50 4.53 33.39
C MET A 169 -15.33 5.61 32.70
N TRP A 170 -16.06 6.38 33.50
CA TRP A 170 -16.97 7.38 32.94
C TRP A 170 -16.24 8.39 32.05
N ASN A 171 -16.72 8.52 30.82
CA ASN A 171 -16.19 9.44 29.80
C ASN A 171 -14.69 9.22 29.46
N VAL A 172 -14.19 7.99 29.60
CA VAL A 172 -12.82 7.62 29.28
C VAL A 172 -12.82 6.51 28.23
N TYR A 173 -12.19 6.78 27.10
CA TYR A 173 -11.91 5.76 26.10
C TYR A 173 -10.68 4.95 26.49
N GLN A 174 -10.84 3.66 26.64
CA GLN A 174 -9.77 2.71 26.96
C GLN A 174 -9.40 1.95 25.68
N LEU A 175 -8.10 1.87 25.40
CA LEU A 175 -7.59 1.19 24.21
C LEU A 175 -7.76 -0.32 24.33
N GLU A 176 -8.30 -0.96 23.32
CA GLU A 176 -8.35 -2.41 23.19
C GLU A 176 -7.78 -2.81 21.84
N THR A 177 -6.92 -3.86 21.84
CA THR A 177 -6.27 -4.35 20.63
C THR A 177 -6.77 -5.75 20.31
N PHE A 178 -7.21 -5.94 19.09
CA PHE A 178 -7.74 -7.20 18.59
C PHE A 178 -6.86 -7.75 17.46
N HIS A 179 -6.70 -9.07 17.44
CA HIS A 179 -6.06 -9.78 16.35
C HIS A 179 -7.13 -10.42 15.46
N LEU A 180 -7.18 -9.99 14.23
CA LEU A 180 -8.10 -10.50 13.23
C LEU A 180 -7.64 -11.87 12.73
N ASN A 181 -8.58 -12.69 12.26
CA ASN A 181 -8.27 -14.02 11.71
C ASN A 181 -7.64 -13.98 10.31
N LYS A 182 -7.57 -12.80 9.70
CA LYS A 182 -7.05 -12.55 8.36
C LYS A 182 -6.35 -11.20 8.31
N ARG A 183 -5.23 -11.12 7.60
CA ARG A 183 -4.57 -9.87 7.28
C ARG A 183 -5.30 -9.18 6.13
N LEU A 184 -5.75 -7.94 6.37
CA LEU A 184 -6.36 -7.09 5.35
C LEU A 184 -5.27 -6.48 4.47
N ARG A 185 -5.46 -6.52 3.16
CA ARG A 185 -4.51 -6.03 2.15
C ARG A 185 -5.24 -5.26 1.06
N GLY A 186 -4.53 -4.34 0.40
CA GLY A 186 -5.08 -3.52 -0.68
C GLY A 186 -6.20 -2.60 -0.18
N ILE A 187 -7.10 -2.26 -1.09
CA ILE A 187 -8.29 -1.47 -0.73
C ILE A 187 -9.35 -2.41 -0.19
N SER A 188 -9.77 -2.18 1.05
CA SER A 188 -10.77 -2.99 1.74
C SER A 188 -11.79 -2.13 2.49
N GLU A 189 -12.74 -2.78 3.12
CA GLU A 189 -13.78 -2.18 3.94
C GLU A 189 -13.83 -2.91 5.28
N ILE A 190 -14.18 -2.23 6.35
CA ILE A 190 -14.43 -2.85 7.66
C ILE A 190 -15.77 -2.41 8.22
N CYS A 191 -16.43 -3.29 8.97
CA CYS A 191 -17.65 -2.98 9.67
C CYS A 191 -17.60 -3.53 11.10
N PHE A 192 -17.89 -2.67 12.06
CA PHE A 192 -18.13 -3.07 13.45
C PHE A 192 -19.60 -3.40 13.64
N VAL A 193 -19.89 -4.56 14.25
CA VAL A 193 -21.23 -4.98 14.63
C VAL A 193 -21.29 -5.07 16.14
N LEU A 194 -22.23 -4.35 16.73
CA LEU A 194 -22.36 -4.11 18.17
C LEU A 194 -23.81 -4.33 18.59
N ARG A 195 -24.03 -5.10 19.67
CA ARG A 195 -25.39 -5.45 20.16
C ARG A 195 -25.71 -4.90 21.54
N ALA A 196 -24.86 -4.01 22.05
CA ALA A 196 -25.06 -3.32 23.32
C ALA A 196 -24.62 -1.86 23.19
N LYS A 197 -25.06 -1.02 24.12
CA LYS A 197 -24.69 0.39 24.10
C LYS A 197 -23.24 0.58 24.53
N VAL A 198 -22.42 1.00 23.60
CA VAL A 198 -21.00 1.28 23.78
C VAL A 198 -20.60 2.47 22.93
N HIS A 199 -19.56 3.18 23.31
CA HIS A 199 -18.99 4.24 22.51
C HIS A 199 -17.67 3.78 21.92
N ILE A 200 -17.47 4.02 20.64
CA ILE A 200 -16.22 3.81 19.93
C ILE A 200 -15.73 5.16 19.42
N LYS A 201 -14.50 5.55 19.78
CA LYS A 201 -13.91 6.80 19.32
C LYS A 201 -13.45 6.69 17.87
N GLY A 202 -12.89 5.56 17.49
CA GLY A 202 -12.32 5.28 16.19
C GLY A 202 -11.47 4.02 16.22
N PHE A 203 -10.53 3.92 15.34
CA PHE A 203 -9.61 2.80 15.27
C PHE A 203 -8.34 3.19 14.52
N TRP A 204 -7.31 2.34 14.65
CA TRP A 204 -6.15 2.29 13.76
C TRP A 204 -5.61 0.87 13.72
N PHE A 205 -4.88 0.57 12.66
CA PHE A 205 -4.20 -0.71 12.49
C PHE A 205 -2.71 -0.57 12.76
N LYS A 206 -2.10 -1.64 13.22
CA LYS A 206 -0.66 -1.69 13.41
C LYS A 206 0.06 -1.75 12.06
N ARG A 207 0.97 -0.82 11.83
CA ARG A 207 1.92 -0.93 10.72
C ARG A 207 3.06 -1.84 11.15
N TYR A 208 3.24 -2.96 10.44
CA TYR A 208 4.32 -3.90 10.74
C TYR A 208 5.65 -3.41 10.19
N ASN A 209 6.71 -3.51 10.99
CA ASN A 209 8.07 -3.32 10.50
C ASN A 209 8.54 -4.59 9.77
N ARG A 210 8.89 -4.43 8.50
CA ARG A 210 9.35 -5.52 7.63
C ARG A 210 10.87 -5.55 7.45
N ALA A 211 11.61 -4.60 8.03
CA ALA A 211 13.03 -4.39 7.74
C ALA A 211 13.88 -5.65 7.93
N TRP A 212 13.51 -6.50 8.88
CA TRP A 212 14.23 -7.72 9.25
C TRP A 212 13.58 -9.01 8.73
N GLN A 213 12.60 -8.89 7.86
CA GLN A 213 11.91 -10.03 7.26
C GLN A 213 12.43 -10.34 5.86
N ILE A 214 12.12 -11.54 5.37
CA ILE A 214 12.31 -11.84 3.95
C ILE A 214 11.24 -11.09 3.18
N LEU A 215 11.66 -10.11 2.38
CA LEU A 215 10.77 -9.32 1.54
C LEU A 215 10.65 -10.02 0.20
N VAL A 216 9.52 -10.64 -0.03
CA VAL A 216 9.18 -11.32 -1.28
C VAL A 216 8.96 -10.28 -2.37
N ALA A 217 9.48 -10.50 -3.55
CA ALA A 217 9.43 -9.53 -4.66
C ALA A 217 8.01 -9.08 -5.00
N GLY A 218 7.05 -10.01 -5.06
CA GLY A 218 5.64 -9.75 -5.34
C GLY A 218 4.90 -9.00 -4.22
N GLU A 219 5.49 -8.86 -3.03
CA GLU A 219 4.96 -8.08 -1.91
C GLU A 219 5.57 -6.67 -1.83
N CYS A 220 6.24 -6.20 -2.88
CA CYS A 220 6.72 -4.83 -2.96
C CYS A 220 5.55 -3.82 -2.94
N ASP A 221 5.76 -2.67 -2.30
CA ASP A 221 4.73 -1.63 -2.22
C ASP A 221 4.49 -0.97 -3.57
N LYS A 222 5.56 -0.81 -4.37
CA LYS A 222 5.50 -0.22 -5.71
C LYS A 222 6.48 -0.87 -6.65
N ILE A 223 6.06 -1.03 -7.90
CA ILE A 223 6.91 -1.44 -9.01
C ILE A 223 6.57 -0.60 -10.24
N TYR A 224 7.60 -0.15 -10.92
CA TYR A 224 7.45 0.56 -12.19
C TYR A 224 8.69 0.39 -13.06
N GLY A 225 8.53 0.56 -14.35
CA GLY A 225 9.60 0.44 -15.33
C GLY A 225 9.09 -0.01 -16.68
N ASP A 226 10.03 -0.26 -17.60
CA ASP A 226 9.67 -0.47 -19.01
C ASP A 226 9.44 -1.94 -19.37
N SER A 227 10.02 -2.89 -18.59
CA SER A 227 9.92 -4.31 -18.91
C SER A 227 10.04 -5.17 -17.66
N PHE A 228 8.97 -5.80 -17.24
CA PHE A 228 8.91 -6.82 -16.19
C PHE A 228 7.59 -7.61 -16.26
N GLU A 229 7.57 -8.79 -15.66
CA GLU A 229 6.37 -9.62 -15.49
C GLU A 229 6.20 -9.96 -13.99
N SER A 230 5.02 -9.67 -13.44
CA SER A 230 4.67 -10.08 -12.08
C SER A 230 4.12 -11.51 -12.10
N ALA A 231 4.78 -12.44 -11.42
CA ALA A 231 4.43 -13.85 -11.35
C ALA A 231 4.20 -14.30 -9.90
N GLY A 232 3.11 -13.82 -9.28
CA GLY A 232 2.79 -14.14 -7.89
C GLY A 232 3.80 -13.55 -6.90
N GLU A 233 4.63 -14.41 -6.30
CA GLU A 233 5.64 -14.00 -5.33
C GLU A 233 6.93 -13.48 -5.97
N GLU A 234 7.13 -13.71 -7.26
CA GLU A 234 8.35 -13.34 -7.99
C GLU A 234 8.07 -12.28 -9.05
N ILE A 235 9.11 -11.53 -9.42
CA ILE A 235 9.09 -10.62 -10.55
C ILE A 235 10.12 -11.09 -11.56
N HIS A 236 9.62 -11.42 -12.75
CA HIS A 236 10.40 -12.04 -13.82
C HIS A 236 10.71 -11.05 -14.93
N GLN A 237 11.69 -11.40 -15.77
CA GLN A 237 12.06 -10.69 -17.00
C GLN A 237 12.27 -9.18 -16.78
N ILE A 238 12.91 -8.84 -15.65
CA ILE A 238 13.24 -7.45 -15.35
C ILE A 238 14.30 -7.01 -16.36
N GLY A 239 13.89 -6.24 -17.37
CA GLY A 239 14.73 -5.94 -18.53
C GLY A 239 15.30 -4.54 -18.58
N ASN A 240 14.53 -3.52 -18.24
CA ASN A 240 14.94 -2.14 -18.49
C ASN A 240 14.34 -1.16 -17.48
N ASN A 241 15.21 -0.42 -16.78
CA ASN A 241 14.86 0.67 -15.88
C ASN A 241 13.71 0.32 -14.89
N VAL A 242 13.74 -0.88 -14.34
CA VAL A 242 12.72 -1.31 -13.39
C VAL A 242 13.14 -0.94 -11.98
N THR A 243 12.22 -0.35 -11.25
CA THR A 243 12.38 -0.04 -9.84
C THR A 243 11.34 -0.78 -9.02
N ILE A 244 11.79 -1.51 -8.02
CA ILE A 244 10.97 -2.22 -7.03
C ILE A 244 11.19 -1.53 -5.70
N ARG A 245 10.10 -1.12 -5.02
CA ARG A 245 10.16 -0.31 -3.80
C ARG A 245 9.44 -0.98 -2.64
N PHE A 246 10.11 -0.99 -1.50
CA PHE A 246 9.57 -1.36 -0.18
C PHE A 246 9.59 -0.11 0.70
N GLU A 247 8.42 0.30 1.20
CA GLU A 247 8.26 1.54 1.97
C GLU A 247 8.33 1.29 3.48
N GLN A 248 8.71 2.32 4.22
CA GLN A 248 8.68 2.36 5.68
C GLN A 248 9.49 1.23 6.36
N MET A 249 10.67 0.97 5.84
CA MET A 249 11.61 0.00 6.38
C MET A 249 12.37 0.62 7.56
N ASP A 250 12.00 0.23 8.79
CA ASP A 250 12.64 0.77 10.00
C ASP A 250 13.84 -0.10 10.42
N PHE A 251 15.03 0.39 10.14
CA PHE A 251 16.30 -0.23 10.54
C PHE A 251 16.76 0.15 11.96
N GLY A 252 15.98 1.00 12.67
CA GLY A 252 16.27 1.40 14.04
C GLY A 252 17.60 2.13 14.21
N GLU A 253 18.06 2.20 15.46
CA GLU A 253 19.33 2.86 15.81
C GLU A 253 20.56 2.00 15.51
N LYS A 254 20.43 0.68 15.51
CA LYS A 254 21.55 -0.23 15.20
C LYS A 254 21.85 -0.27 13.71
N GLY A 255 20.83 -0.11 12.88
CA GLY A 255 20.97 -0.09 11.44
C GLY A 255 21.17 -1.46 10.80
N THR A 256 21.39 -1.43 9.48
CA THR A 256 21.80 -2.59 8.68
C THR A 256 23.09 -2.28 7.93
N LYS A 257 23.97 -3.27 7.80
CA LYS A 257 25.21 -3.19 7.03
C LYS A 257 25.38 -4.34 6.04
N SER A 258 24.39 -5.23 5.99
CA SER A 258 24.41 -6.35 5.05
C SER A 258 23.02 -6.77 4.64
N LEU A 259 22.93 -7.38 3.47
CA LEU A 259 21.68 -7.89 2.92
C LEU A 259 21.93 -9.16 2.09
N VAL A 260 20.87 -9.90 1.86
CA VAL A 260 20.85 -11.08 1.01
C VAL A 260 19.85 -10.85 -0.11
N ILE A 261 20.26 -11.02 -1.36
CA ILE A 261 19.36 -11.01 -2.52
C ILE A 261 19.22 -12.43 -3.04
N CYS A 262 17.97 -12.84 -3.32
CA CYS A 262 17.63 -14.07 -4.01
C CYS A 262 17.04 -13.72 -5.39
N GLY A 263 17.54 -14.40 -6.42
CA GLY A 263 17.12 -14.19 -7.80
C GLY A 263 18.00 -14.95 -8.79
N SER A 264 17.81 -14.69 -10.06
CA SER A 264 18.62 -15.29 -11.13
C SER A 264 18.76 -14.35 -12.31
N THR A 265 19.85 -14.47 -13.03
CA THR A 265 20.11 -13.76 -14.29
C THR A 265 20.94 -14.64 -15.22
N PRO A 266 20.71 -14.61 -16.53
CA PRO A 266 21.57 -15.31 -17.51
C PRO A 266 22.90 -14.57 -17.76
N LEU A 267 23.04 -13.33 -17.27
CA LEU A 267 24.26 -12.56 -17.41
C LEU A 267 25.33 -13.08 -16.44
N GLU A 268 26.62 -12.94 -16.80
CA GLU A 268 27.72 -13.28 -15.91
C GLU A 268 27.60 -12.49 -14.58
N LYS A 269 27.27 -11.20 -14.69
CA LYS A 269 26.97 -10.35 -13.54
C LYS A 269 25.94 -9.29 -13.87
N ASN A 270 25.21 -8.86 -12.84
CA ASN A 270 24.15 -7.88 -12.92
C ASN A 270 24.33 -6.82 -11.83
N THR A 271 24.33 -5.56 -12.21
CA THR A 271 24.45 -4.46 -11.26
C THR A 271 23.06 -4.05 -10.80
N ILE A 272 22.83 -4.04 -9.47
CA ILE A 272 21.61 -3.59 -8.84
C ILE A 272 21.95 -2.36 -7.99
N ILE A 273 21.22 -1.25 -8.20
CA ILE A 273 21.37 -0.05 -7.38
C ILE A 273 20.32 -0.12 -6.26
N LEU A 274 20.78 -0.09 -5.03
CA LEU A 274 19.95 0.05 -3.83
C LEU A 274 19.87 1.54 -3.48
N LYS A 275 18.66 2.06 -3.38
CA LYS A 275 18.40 3.43 -2.95
C LYS A 275 17.66 3.41 -1.61
N PHE A 276 18.13 4.25 -0.71
CA PHE A 276 17.54 4.43 0.62
C PHE A 276 17.12 5.89 0.75
N ALA A 277 15.82 6.13 0.81
CA ALA A 277 15.26 7.48 0.88
C ALA A 277 14.68 7.73 2.29
N LYS A 278 15.15 8.81 2.91
CA LYS A 278 14.73 9.27 4.23
C LYS A 278 14.66 10.81 4.25
N ASP A 279 13.55 11.38 4.71
CA ASP A 279 13.37 12.83 4.90
C ASP A 279 13.76 13.68 3.66
N GLY A 280 13.49 13.15 2.45
CA GLY A 280 13.81 13.82 1.19
C GLY A 280 15.28 13.69 0.76
N VAL A 281 16.11 12.96 1.51
CA VAL A 281 17.50 12.63 1.15
C VAL A 281 17.55 11.20 0.63
N GLU A 282 18.25 10.96 -0.47
CA GLU A 282 18.43 9.64 -1.06
C GLU A 282 19.91 9.24 -1.02
N GLU A 283 20.20 8.12 -0.40
CA GLU A 283 21.51 7.48 -0.43
C GLU A 283 21.49 6.27 -1.39
N GLN A 284 22.60 6.01 -2.06
CA GLN A 284 22.70 4.92 -3.02
C GLN A 284 23.85 3.97 -2.67
N ARG A 285 23.61 2.68 -2.89
CA ARG A 285 24.61 1.62 -2.80
C ARG A 285 24.52 0.77 -4.07
N MET A 286 25.62 0.18 -4.47
CA MET A 286 25.69 -0.67 -5.65
C MET A 286 26.12 -2.07 -5.25
N VAL A 287 25.41 -3.09 -5.73
CA VAL A 287 25.80 -4.48 -5.56
C VAL A 287 25.87 -5.18 -6.92
N GLU A 288 26.81 -6.12 -7.05
CA GLU A 288 26.99 -6.90 -8.27
C GLU A 288 26.56 -8.34 -8.04
N PHE A 289 25.43 -8.71 -8.60
CA PHE A 289 24.89 -10.06 -8.50
C PHE A 289 25.48 -10.95 -9.58
N MET A 290 26.10 -12.07 -9.17
CA MET A 290 26.75 -13.02 -10.09
C MET A 290 25.75 -14.04 -10.61
N GLY A 291 25.69 -14.23 -11.93
CA GLY A 291 24.72 -15.13 -12.57
C GLY A 291 24.89 -16.62 -12.25
N THR A 292 26.03 -16.99 -11.64
CA THR A 292 26.30 -18.39 -11.21
C THR A 292 25.62 -18.77 -9.89
N LYS A 293 24.99 -17.82 -9.21
CA LYS A 293 24.38 -18.01 -7.89
C LYS A 293 22.93 -17.50 -7.89
N THR A 294 22.09 -18.16 -7.13
CA THR A 294 20.67 -17.76 -6.92
C THR A 294 20.43 -17.05 -5.59
N LYS A 295 21.41 -17.08 -4.69
CA LYS A 295 21.38 -16.39 -3.39
C LYS A 295 22.76 -15.82 -3.08
N GLN A 296 22.83 -14.52 -2.82
CA GLN A 296 24.08 -13.82 -2.55
C GLN A 296 23.93 -12.81 -1.43
N SER A 297 24.96 -12.75 -0.58
CA SER A 297 25.09 -11.76 0.50
C SER A 297 25.97 -10.61 0.07
N PHE A 298 25.61 -9.39 0.49
CA PHE A 298 26.35 -8.17 0.19
C PHE A 298 26.55 -7.37 1.47
N GLU A 299 27.73 -6.82 1.63
CA GLU A 299 28.00 -5.80 2.65
C GLU A 299 27.77 -4.41 2.04
N ILE A 300 27.20 -3.51 2.81
CA ILE A 300 26.93 -2.13 2.43
C ILE A 300 27.37 -1.19 3.55
N GLU A 301 27.56 0.08 3.23
CA GLU A 301 27.69 1.08 4.29
C GLU A 301 26.40 1.15 5.09
N PRO A 302 26.50 1.32 6.44
CA PRO A 302 25.34 1.24 7.33
C PRO A 302 24.22 2.22 6.98
N ILE A 303 22.99 1.75 7.10
CA ILE A 303 21.75 2.52 6.94
C ILE A 303 20.96 2.46 8.24
N TYR A 304 20.39 3.59 8.70
CA TYR A 304 19.74 3.74 9.99
C TYR A 304 18.35 4.36 9.89
N GLY A 305 17.47 3.98 10.83
CA GLY A 305 16.12 4.52 10.97
C GLY A 305 15.19 4.11 9.85
N VAL A 306 14.11 4.86 9.68
CA VAL A 306 13.06 4.54 8.69
C VAL A 306 13.47 5.04 7.32
N ASN A 307 13.49 4.14 6.35
CA ASN A 307 13.84 4.43 4.95
C ASN A 307 12.83 3.76 4.00
N ASP A 308 12.59 4.39 2.87
CA ASP A 308 12.02 3.72 1.72
C ASP A 308 13.16 3.12 0.90
N VAL A 309 13.09 1.82 0.67
CA VAL A 309 14.14 1.07 -0.02
C VAL A 309 13.71 0.76 -1.45
N SER A 310 14.54 1.15 -2.42
CA SER A 310 14.28 0.82 -3.82
C SER A 310 15.43 0.01 -4.41
N LEU A 311 15.09 -1.04 -5.16
CA LEU A 311 16.02 -1.77 -6.01
C LEU A 311 15.83 -1.28 -7.44
N VAL A 312 16.88 -0.74 -8.05
CA VAL A 312 16.86 -0.25 -9.43
C VAL A 312 17.69 -1.18 -10.30
N PHE A 313 17.01 -1.75 -11.28
CA PHE A 313 17.62 -2.64 -12.29
C PHE A 313 17.90 -1.83 -13.54
N LEU A 314 19.15 -1.86 -13.96
CA LEU A 314 19.65 -1.08 -15.10
C LEU A 314 19.17 -1.66 -16.43
N PRO A 315 19.26 -0.88 -17.55
CA PRO A 315 18.95 -1.37 -18.89
C PRO A 315 19.69 -2.67 -19.22
N GLY A 316 18.95 -3.66 -19.72
CA GLY A 316 19.51 -4.95 -20.11
C GLY A 316 19.76 -5.91 -18.94
N SER A 317 19.20 -5.66 -17.76
CA SER A 317 19.42 -6.50 -16.57
C SER A 317 19.04 -7.97 -16.76
N ASN A 318 17.94 -8.27 -17.45
CA ASN A 318 17.40 -9.62 -17.61
C ASN A 318 17.46 -10.44 -16.31
N PHE A 319 16.79 -9.95 -15.30
CA PHE A 319 16.83 -10.47 -13.94
C PHE A 319 15.47 -11.04 -13.52
N ASN A 320 15.48 -12.15 -12.80
CA ASN A 320 14.31 -12.65 -12.07
C ASN A 320 14.56 -12.43 -10.58
N PHE A 321 13.73 -11.63 -9.95
CA PHE A 321 13.86 -11.26 -8.56
C PHE A 321 12.88 -12.04 -7.69
N THR A 322 13.41 -12.74 -6.69
CA THR A 322 12.61 -13.57 -5.77
C THR A 322 12.41 -12.85 -4.43
N SER A 323 13.50 -12.40 -3.79
CA SER A 323 13.40 -11.76 -2.47
C SER A 323 14.66 -11.00 -2.07
N ILE A 324 14.51 -10.12 -1.07
CA ILE A 324 15.61 -9.48 -0.35
C ILE A 324 15.39 -9.59 1.15
N CYS A 325 16.46 -9.69 1.91
CA CYS A 325 16.46 -9.68 3.38
C CYS A 325 17.63 -8.87 3.89
N PHE A 326 17.38 -7.95 4.81
CA PHE A 326 18.41 -7.18 5.50
C PHE A 326 18.79 -7.85 6.82
N CYS A 327 20.05 -7.70 7.22
CA CYS A 327 20.54 -8.22 8.49
C CYS A 327 20.82 -7.07 9.47
N GLU A 328 20.44 -7.25 10.73
CA GLU A 328 20.78 -6.30 11.79
C GLU A 328 22.30 -6.18 11.95
N ALA A 329 22.82 -4.97 12.13
CA ALA A 329 24.26 -4.67 12.16
C ALA A 329 24.97 -5.18 13.43
#